data_5e111a3f80d966f76b76deca41a5a662
#
_entry.id   5e111a3f80d966f76b76deca41a5a662
#
_cell.length_a   1.000
_cell.length_b   1.000
_cell.length_c   1.000
_cell.angle_alpha   90.00
_cell.angle_beta   90.00
_cell.angle_gamma   90.00
#
_symmetry.space_group_name_H-M   'P 1'
#
loop_
_entity.id
_entity.type
_entity.pdbx_description
1 polymer ?
#
loop_
_entity_poly.entity_id
_entity_poly.type
_entity_poly.pdbx_seq_one_letter_code
_entity_poly.pdbx_strand_id
1 'polypeptide(L)'
;RAVENGYGIELDIQLTADHQIVVFHDASLKRVCGIDRPLCEFSLRQLQEIPLAGSRERIPLFSDVLALVNGRVPLIVEIKHYHQKQLLCKMAAELLDDYRGAFCIESFHPLIVQWFKKNRPAVVRGQLAENYIQSKSLSPVAGFFGGNLLSNFLARPDFIAYRFSHRDRLALRVCCDWFHAQRVYWTLHSPEELQTAHDEQAIGIFEHFSPAARHLSDNQQEEQLR
;
A
#
# COMPACT_ATOMS: atom_id res chain seq x y z
N ARG A 1 -17.31 0.30 5.29
CA ARG A 1 -16.92 0.23 6.71
C ARG A 1 -15.75 1.17 7.03
N ALA A 2 -14.58 1.09 6.34
CA ALA A 2 -13.47 2.00 6.59
C ALA A 2 -13.89 3.47 6.43
N VAL A 3 -14.53 3.82 5.31
CA VAL A 3 -15.06 5.17 5.05
C VAL A 3 -16.06 5.63 6.12
N GLU A 4 -16.95 4.74 6.57
CA GLU A 4 -17.96 5.05 7.60
C GLU A 4 -17.35 5.33 8.96
N ASN A 5 -16.18 4.74 9.24
CA ASN A 5 -15.44 4.92 10.49
C ASN A 5 -14.31 5.96 10.38
N GLY A 6 -14.17 6.64 9.24
CA GLY A 6 -13.14 7.65 9.03
C GLY A 6 -11.71 7.12 8.94
N TYR A 7 -11.52 5.82 8.69
CA TYR A 7 -10.18 5.25 8.50
C TYR A 7 -9.69 5.48 7.08
N GLY A 8 -8.40 5.79 6.94
CA GLY A 8 -7.70 5.67 5.67
C GLY A 8 -7.76 4.23 5.16
N ILE A 9 -7.60 4.04 3.86
CA ILE A 9 -7.67 2.73 3.21
C ILE A 9 -6.35 2.48 2.49
N GLU A 10 -5.73 1.34 2.80
CA GLU A 10 -4.68 0.75 1.96
C GLU A 10 -5.33 -0.26 1.02
N LEU A 11 -4.89 -0.29 -0.24
CA LEU A 11 -5.38 -1.20 -1.26
C LEU A 11 -4.34 -1.49 -2.34
N ASP A 12 -4.43 -2.69 -2.91
CA ASP A 12 -3.50 -3.22 -3.91
C ASP A 12 -4.10 -3.19 -5.30
N ILE A 13 -3.38 -2.66 -6.28
CA ILE A 13 -3.83 -2.64 -7.67
C ILE A 13 -2.94 -3.45 -8.60
N GLN A 14 -3.56 -4.09 -9.58
CA GLN A 14 -2.89 -4.84 -10.65
C GLN A 14 -3.72 -4.87 -11.93
N LEU A 15 -3.10 -5.32 -13.06
CA LEU A 15 -3.74 -5.38 -14.36
C LEU A 15 -4.33 -6.77 -14.64
N THR A 16 -5.50 -6.77 -15.27
CA THR A 16 -6.11 -7.91 -15.93
C THR A 16 -5.48 -8.16 -17.30
N ALA A 17 -5.84 -9.29 -17.97
CA ALA A 17 -5.40 -9.60 -19.33
C ALA A 17 -5.83 -8.54 -20.37
N ASP A 18 -6.98 -7.92 -20.17
CA ASP A 18 -7.54 -6.85 -21.01
C ASP A 18 -7.24 -5.44 -20.48
N HIS A 19 -6.17 -5.33 -19.68
CA HIS A 19 -5.62 -4.07 -19.16
C HIS A 19 -6.60 -3.24 -18.33
N GLN A 20 -7.52 -3.87 -17.60
CA GLN A 20 -8.31 -3.16 -16.60
C GLN A 20 -7.56 -3.15 -15.27
N ILE A 21 -7.60 -2.04 -14.54
CA ILE A 21 -7.03 -1.97 -13.21
C ILE A 21 -8.07 -2.46 -12.20
N VAL A 22 -7.70 -3.50 -11.47
CA VAL A 22 -8.54 -4.09 -10.42
C VAL A 22 -7.86 -4.01 -9.05
N VAL A 23 -8.65 -4.05 -7.98
CA VAL A 23 -8.16 -4.08 -6.61
C VAL A 23 -8.11 -5.53 -6.13
N PHE A 24 -6.90 -6.06 -5.99
CA PHE A 24 -6.66 -7.43 -5.53
C PHE A 24 -5.20 -7.62 -5.12
N HIS A 25 -4.98 -8.26 -3.96
CA HIS A 25 -3.64 -8.40 -3.37
C HIS A 25 -2.77 -9.43 -4.08
N ASP A 26 -3.26 -10.66 -4.25
CA ASP A 26 -2.43 -11.80 -4.65
C ASP A 26 -2.14 -11.81 -6.17
N ALA A 27 -0.97 -12.30 -6.56
CA ALA A 27 -0.66 -12.53 -7.99
C ALA A 27 -1.57 -13.61 -8.62
N SER A 28 -2.07 -14.56 -7.81
CA SER A 28 -2.89 -15.69 -8.24
C SER A 28 -4.24 -15.68 -7.51
N LEU A 29 -5.28 -16.19 -8.15
CA LEU A 29 -6.62 -16.34 -7.57
C LEU A 29 -6.73 -17.51 -6.56
N LYS A 30 -5.64 -18.25 -6.30
CA LYS A 30 -5.67 -19.49 -5.53
C LYS A 30 -6.21 -19.34 -4.12
N ARG A 31 -5.63 -18.41 -3.34
CA ARG A 31 -5.96 -18.26 -1.91
C ARG A 31 -7.41 -17.82 -1.69
N VAL A 32 -7.87 -16.87 -2.49
CA VAL A 32 -9.18 -16.23 -2.27
C VAL A 32 -10.29 -16.89 -3.10
N CYS A 33 -9.98 -17.35 -4.32
CA CYS A 33 -11.00 -17.87 -5.23
C CYS A 33 -10.86 -19.39 -5.52
N GLY A 34 -9.82 -20.05 -5.00
CA GLY A 34 -9.58 -21.48 -5.22
C GLY A 34 -9.04 -21.83 -6.62
N ILE A 35 -8.72 -20.84 -7.45
CA ILE A 35 -8.29 -21.02 -8.84
C ILE A 35 -6.76 -20.83 -8.92
N ASP A 36 -6.01 -21.90 -9.19
CA ASP A 36 -4.54 -21.86 -9.24
C ASP A 36 -4.03 -21.31 -10.60
N ARG A 37 -4.37 -20.05 -10.86
CA ARG A 37 -3.94 -19.31 -12.05
C ARG A 37 -3.68 -17.84 -11.70
N PRO A 38 -2.70 -17.18 -12.38
CA PRO A 38 -2.45 -15.74 -12.22
C PRO A 38 -3.67 -14.88 -12.59
N LEU A 39 -3.92 -13.81 -11.82
CA LEU A 39 -5.00 -12.87 -12.12
C LEU A 39 -4.85 -12.25 -13.51
N CYS A 40 -3.62 -11.91 -13.90
CA CYS A 40 -3.33 -11.27 -15.20
C CYS A 40 -3.65 -12.13 -16.45
N GLU A 41 -4.04 -13.40 -16.27
CA GLU A 41 -4.53 -14.25 -17.36
C GLU A 41 -6.04 -14.13 -17.60
N PHE A 42 -6.76 -13.40 -16.75
CA PHE A 42 -8.21 -13.22 -16.83
C PHE A 42 -8.56 -11.82 -17.32
N SER A 43 -9.57 -11.74 -18.19
CA SER A 43 -10.22 -10.46 -18.48
C SER A 43 -11.10 -10.03 -17.31
N LEU A 44 -11.42 -8.73 -17.24
CA LEU A 44 -12.36 -8.21 -16.25
C LEU A 44 -13.68 -8.97 -16.26
N ARG A 45 -14.24 -9.26 -17.46
CA ARG A 45 -15.48 -10.02 -17.61
C ARG A 45 -15.41 -11.38 -16.92
N GLN A 46 -14.31 -12.11 -17.09
CA GLN A 46 -14.11 -13.40 -16.43
C GLN A 46 -14.01 -13.28 -14.93
N LEU A 47 -13.30 -12.25 -14.43
CA LEU A 47 -13.18 -11.98 -12.97
C LEU A 47 -14.53 -11.64 -12.34
N GLN A 48 -15.44 -10.97 -13.06
CA GLN A 48 -16.78 -10.65 -12.58
C GLN A 48 -17.67 -11.90 -12.40
N GLU A 49 -17.33 -13.03 -12.99
CA GLU A 49 -18.02 -14.31 -12.80
C GLU A 49 -17.50 -15.09 -11.57
N ILE A 50 -16.32 -14.71 -11.04
CA ILE A 50 -15.63 -15.42 -9.95
C ILE A 50 -15.96 -14.78 -8.60
N PRO A 51 -16.60 -15.51 -7.65
CA PRO A 51 -16.88 -14.98 -6.32
C PRO A 51 -15.64 -14.95 -5.44
N LEU A 52 -15.52 -13.92 -4.59
CA LEU A 52 -14.47 -13.80 -3.59
C LEU A 52 -14.83 -14.64 -2.34
N ALA A 53 -13.96 -15.57 -1.96
CA ALA A 53 -14.09 -16.37 -0.73
C ALA A 53 -15.50 -16.96 -0.50
N GLY A 54 -16.18 -17.37 -1.58
CA GLY A 54 -17.54 -17.91 -1.51
C GLY A 54 -18.65 -16.89 -1.20
N SER A 55 -18.32 -15.60 -1.16
CA SER A 55 -19.28 -14.50 -0.98
C SER A 55 -20.01 -14.15 -2.28
N ARG A 56 -20.86 -13.11 -2.23
CA ARG A 56 -21.45 -12.50 -3.43
C ARG A 56 -20.56 -11.42 -4.04
N GLU A 57 -19.49 -11.04 -3.35
CA GLU A 57 -18.57 -10.00 -3.78
C GLU A 57 -17.69 -10.46 -4.95
N ARG A 58 -17.24 -9.51 -5.73
CA ARG A 58 -16.36 -9.70 -6.89
C ARG A 58 -15.13 -8.81 -6.76
N ILE A 59 -14.08 -9.13 -7.51
CA ILE A 59 -12.90 -8.27 -7.62
C ILE A 59 -13.34 -6.93 -8.23
N PRO A 60 -13.22 -5.80 -7.51
CA PRO A 60 -13.70 -4.53 -8.01
C PRO A 60 -12.71 -3.87 -9.00
N LEU A 61 -13.23 -3.05 -9.90
CA LEU A 61 -12.42 -2.09 -10.64
C LEU A 61 -11.85 -1.02 -9.69
N PHE A 62 -10.65 -0.58 -9.96
CA PHE A 62 -10.03 0.51 -9.20
C PHE A 62 -10.82 1.83 -9.34
N SER A 63 -11.32 2.13 -10.56
CA SER A 63 -12.19 3.28 -10.80
C SER A 63 -13.46 3.26 -9.94
N ASP A 64 -14.07 2.09 -9.74
CA ASP A 64 -15.28 1.96 -8.92
C ASP A 64 -14.96 2.19 -7.44
N VAL A 65 -13.79 1.73 -6.98
CA VAL A 65 -13.33 1.98 -5.61
C VAL A 65 -13.04 3.47 -5.40
N LEU A 66 -12.37 4.14 -6.36
CA LEU A 66 -12.15 5.59 -6.31
C LEU A 66 -13.47 6.37 -6.23
N ALA A 67 -14.45 5.99 -7.06
CA ALA A 67 -15.79 6.60 -7.05
C ALA A 67 -16.52 6.34 -5.72
N LEU A 68 -16.40 5.13 -5.17
CA LEU A 68 -17.01 4.76 -3.88
C LEU A 68 -16.39 5.56 -2.73
N VAL A 69 -15.07 5.69 -2.68
CA VAL A 69 -14.38 6.46 -1.62
C VAL A 69 -14.64 7.96 -1.78
N ASN A 70 -14.60 8.46 -3.00
CA ASN A 70 -14.94 9.85 -3.37
C ASN A 70 -14.30 10.91 -2.46
N GLY A 71 -13.02 10.74 -2.13
CA GLY A 71 -12.25 11.70 -1.31
C GLY A 71 -12.60 11.73 0.17
N ARG A 72 -13.51 10.90 0.66
CA ARG A 72 -13.98 10.92 2.07
C ARG A 72 -12.91 10.49 3.07
N VAL A 73 -11.98 9.66 2.67
CA VAL A 73 -10.84 9.21 3.46
C VAL A 73 -9.59 9.11 2.58
N PRO A 74 -8.36 9.25 3.15
CA PRO A 74 -7.14 9.11 2.38
C PRO A 74 -6.91 7.66 1.91
N LEU A 75 -6.21 7.53 0.78
CA LEU A 75 -5.83 6.25 0.19
C LEU A 75 -4.32 6.05 0.19
N ILE A 76 -3.88 4.84 0.51
CA ILE A 76 -2.55 4.32 0.18
C ILE A 76 -2.76 3.28 -0.91
N VAL A 77 -2.16 3.48 -2.08
CA VAL A 77 -2.35 2.61 -3.25
C VAL A 77 -1.07 1.83 -3.52
N GLU A 78 -1.05 0.54 -3.18
CA GLU A 78 0.07 -0.32 -3.57
C GLU A 78 -0.02 -0.70 -5.04
N ILE A 79 1.03 -0.39 -5.80
CA ILE A 79 1.15 -0.77 -7.20
C ILE A 79 1.94 -2.08 -7.28
N LYS A 80 1.25 -3.16 -7.61
CA LYS A 80 1.87 -4.48 -7.74
C LYS A 80 2.76 -4.55 -9.00
N HIS A 81 3.82 -5.35 -8.92
CA HIS A 81 4.81 -5.46 -10.00
C HIS A 81 4.68 -6.75 -10.82
N TYR A 82 3.58 -7.51 -10.61
CA TYR A 82 3.43 -8.86 -11.16
C TYR A 82 3.32 -8.91 -12.68
N HIS A 83 2.68 -7.91 -13.28
CA HIS A 83 2.44 -7.87 -14.73
C HIS A 83 2.49 -6.43 -15.25
N GLN A 84 3.17 -6.21 -16.38
CA GLN A 84 3.23 -4.93 -17.11
C GLN A 84 3.31 -3.67 -16.21
N LYS A 85 4.21 -3.68 -15.21
CA LYS A 85 4.29 -2.64 -14.17
C LYS A 85 4.36 -1.20 -14.70
N GLN A 86 5.01 -0.96 -15.86
CA GLN A 86 5.09 0.39 -16.44
C GLN A 86 3.74 0.86 -16.99
N LEU A 87 2.99 -0.05 -17.63
CA LEU A 87 1.63 0.24 -18.08
C LEU A 87 0.71 0.50 -16.90
N LEU A 88 0.80 -0.33 -15.85
CA LEU A 88 0.04 -0.14 -14.62
C LEU A 88 0.34 1.22 -13.99
N CYS A 89 1.63 1.62 -13.88
CA CYS A 89 1.99 2.94 -13.36
C CYS A 89 1.35 4.07 -14.16
N LYS A 90 1.40 4.00 -15.49
CA LYS A 90 0.83 5.03 -16.37
C LYS A 90 -0.69 5.13 -16.19
N MET A 91 -1.39 4.02 -16.30
CA MET A 91 -2.86 4.00 -16.20
C MET A 91 -3.35 4.37 -14.80
N ALA A 92 -2.67 3.90 -13.74
CA ALA A 92 -2.99 4.28 -12.36
C ALA A 92 -2.79 5.79 -12.15
N ALA A 93 -1.70 6.37 -12.67
CA ALA A 93 -1.45 7.80 -12.57
C ALA A 93 -2.55 8.62 -13.28
N GLU A 94 -3.01 8.18 -14.46
CA GLU A 94 -4.10 8.83 -15.20
C GLU A 94 -5.41 8.83 -14.40
N LEU A 95 -5.78 7.72 -13.77
CA LEU A 95 -6.97 7.66 -12.90
C LEU A 95 -6.82 8.51 -11.63
N LEU A 96 -5.62 8.54 -11.06
CA LEU A 96 -5.35 9.30 -9.84
C LEU A 96 -5.19 10.81 -10.08
N ASP A 97 -4.78 11.23 -11.28
CA ASP A 97 -4.74 12.66 -11.67
C ASP A 97 -6.16 13.30 -11.61
N ASP A 98 -7.22 12.52 -11.90
CA ASP A 98 -8.62 12.96 -11.84
C ASP A 98 -9.25 12.80 -10.46
N TYR A 99 -8.60 12.06 -9.54
CA TYR A 99 -9.12 11.81 -8.21
C TYR A 99 -8.90 13.01 -7.27
N ARG A 100 -9.97 13.50 -6.64
CA ARG A 100 -9.91 14.71 -5.79
C ARG A 100 -9.64 14.42 -4.30
N GLY A 101 -9.50 13.15 -3.91
CA GLY A 101 -9.19 12.76 -2.54
C GLY A 101 -7.68 12.80 -2.25
N ALA A 102 -7.32 12.82 -0.97
CA ALA A 102 -5.95 12.61 -0.56
C ALA A 102 -5.51 11.18 -0.88
N PHE A 103 -4.35 11.02 -1.50
CA PHE A 103 -3.76 9.71 -1.74
C PHE A 103 -2.23 9.77 -1.75
N CYS A 104 -1.63 8.61 -1.54
CA CYS A 104 -0.23 8.34 -1.87
C CYS A 104 -0.12 6.98 -2.55
N ILE A 105 1.04 6.71 -3.15
CA ILE A 105 1.33 5.40 -3.74
C ILE A 105 2.45 4.70 -2.99
N GLU A 106 2.46 3.37 -3.04
CA GLU A 106 3.58 2.60 -2.57
C GLU A 106 3.84 1.36 -3.44
N SER A 107 5.01 0.79 -3.32
CA SER A 107 5.35 -0.47 -3.98
C SER A 107 6.57 -1.13 -3.35
N PHE A 108 6.61 -2.47 -3.37
CA PHE A 108 7.84 -3.23 -3.11
C PHE A 108 8.91 -3.03 -4.19
N HIS A 109 8.50 -2.67 -5.41
CA HIS A 109 9.42 -2.56 -6.53
C HIS A 109 9.96 -1.12 -6.69
N PRO A 110 11.25 -0.86 -6.41
CA PRO A 110 11.81 0.50 -6.38
C PRO A 110 11.70 1.25 -7.72
N LEU A 111 11.66 0.54 -8.85
CA LEU A 111 11.47 1.19 -10.15
C LEU A 111 10.05 1.72 -10.37
N ILE A 112 9.05 1.22 -9.64
CA ILE A 112 7.70 1.80 -9.62
C ILE A 112 7.75 3.13 -8.86
N VAL A 113 8.32 3.14 -7.66
CA VAL A 113 8.51 4.37 -6.87
C VAL A 113 9.32 5.42 -7.65
N GLN A 114 10.39 4.98 -8.34
CA GLN A 114 11.18 5.84 -9.21
C GLN A 114 10.37 6.38 -10.41
N TRP A 115 9.47 5.57 -10.98
CA TRP A 115 8.61 5.99 -12.07
C TRP A 115 7.74 7.17 -11.66
N PHE A 116 7.07 7.08 -10.51
CA PHE A 116 6.26 8.18 -9.96
C PHE A 116 7.10 9.41 -9.65
N LYS A 117 8.29 9.26 -9.07
CA LYS A 117 9.22 10.38 -8.87
C LYS A 117 9.51 11.14 -10.16
N LYS A 118 9.66 10.44 -11.28
CA LYS A 118 9.99 11.05 -12.58
C LYS A 118 8.77 11.64 -13.29
N ASN A 119 7.63 10.97 -13.23
CA ASN A 119 6.47 11.29 -14.05
C ASN A 119 5.36 12.01 -13.28
N ARG A 120 5.32 11.90 -11.96
CA ARG A 120 4.36 12.56 -11.06
C ARG A 120 5.05 12.99 -9.76
N PRO A 121 5.98 13.96 -9.83
CA PRO A 121 6.82 14.34 -8.68
C PRO A 121 6.04 14.89 -7.48
N ALA A 122 4.83 15.41 -7.70
CA ALA A 122 3.94 15.91 -6.64
C ALA A 122 3.22 14.77 -5.88
N VAL A 123 3.17 13.55 -6.42
CA VAL A 123 2.54 12.41 -5.75
C VAL A 123 3.45 11.91 -4.63
N VAL A 124 2.94 11.88 -3.40
CA VAL A 124 3.61 11.26 -2.25
C VAL A 124 3.78 9.76 -2.51
N ARG A 125 4.99 9.24 -2.30
CA ARG A 125 5.35 7.87 -2.67
C ARG A 125 6.13 7.16 -1.59
N GLY A 126 5.81 5.91 -1.35
CA GLY A 126 6.43 5.03 -0.38
C GLY A 126 7.21 3.87 -0.97
N GLN A 127 8.24 3.46 -0.26
CA GLN A 127 8.91 2.20 -0.50
C GLN A 127 8.40 1.17 0.50
N LEU A 128 7.73 0.12 0.01
CA LEU A 128 7.41 -1.07 0.81
C LEU A 128 8.66 -1.93 0.97
N ALA A 129 8.90 -2.39 2.17
CA ALA A 129 10.02 -3.26 2.45
C ALA A 129 9.81 -4.13 3.70
N GLU A 130 10.56 -5.22 3.76
CA GLU A 130 10.66 -6.12 4.89
C GLU A 130 12.08 -6.65 5.02
N ASN A 131 12.36 -7.45 6.04
CA ASN A 131 13.60 -8.22 6.11
C ASN A 131 13.52 -9.45 5.19
N TYR A 132 13.84 -9.28 3.91
CA TYR A 132 13.76 -10.34 2.89
C TYR A 132 14.65 -11.56 3.16
N ILE A 133 15.71 -11.40 3.95
CA ILE A 133 16.56 -12.52 4.36
C ILE A 133 15.81 -13.41 5.37
N GLN A 134 15.13 -12.79 6.31
CA GLN A 134 14.35 -13.50 7.33
C GLN A 134 13.06 -14.11 6.75
N SER A 135 12.37 -13.39 5.87
CA SER A 135 11.14 -13.86 5.21
C SER A 135 11.42 -14.88 4.11
N LYS A 136 12.68 -15.00 3.64
CA LYS A 136 13.12 -15.86 2.51
C LYS A 136 12.35 -15.58 1.20
N SER A 137 11.80 -14.38 1.06
CA SER A 137 10.99 -13.99 -0.09
C SER A 137 11.82 -13.59 -1.33
N LEU A 138 13.12 -13.33 -1.14
CA LEU A 138 14.06 -13.00 -2.23
C LEU A 138 15.36 -13.82 -2.11
N SER A 139 16.14 -13.86 -3.19
CA SER A 139 17.50 -14.40 -3.13
C SER A 139 18.36 -13.61 -2.13
N PRO A 140 19.41 -14.20 -1.51
CA PRO A 140 20.21 -13.52 -0.49
C PRO A 140 20.76 -12.16 -0.94
N VAL A 141 21.23 -12.05 -2.19
CA VAL A 141 21.77 -10.82 -2.74
C VAL A 141 20.67 -9.76 -2.91
N ALA A 142 19.57 -10.11 -3.58
CA ALA A 142 18.43 -9.21 -3.74
C ALA A 142 17.80 -8.83 -2.39
N GLY A 143 17.73 -9.78 -1.46
CA GLY A 143 17.24 -9.56 -0.10
C GLY A 143 18.14 -8.62 0.70
N PHE A 144 19.45 -8.69 0.52
CA PHE A 144 20.38 -7.73 1.14
C PHE A 144 20.15 -6.31 0.64
N PHE A 145 20.07 -6.09 -0.67
CA PHE A 145 19.83 -4.76 -1.24
C PHE A 145 18.43 -4.21 -0.88
N GLY A 146 17.39 -5.03 -1.00
CA GLY A 146 16.01 -4.63 -0.68
C GLY A 146 15.80 -4.38 0.81
N GLY A 147 16.23 -5.32 1.66
CA GLY A 147 16.06 -5.21 3.13
C GLY A 147 16.88 -4.10 3.77
N ASN A 148 17.99 -3.68 3.14
CA ASN A 148 18.79 -2.52 3.58
C ASN A 148 18.39 -1.22 2.88
N LEU A 149 17.29 -1.21 2.11
CA LEU A 149 16.73 0.00 1.48
C LEU A 149 17.71 0.75 0.56
N LEU A 150 18.72 0.07 0.02
CA LEU A 150 19.76 0.70 -0.80
C LEU A 150 19.20 1.28 -2.12
N SER A 151 18.10 0.72 -2.61
CA SER A 151 17.38 1.24 -3.79
C SER A 151 16.73 2.61 -3.55
N ASN A 152 16.57 3.05 -2.30
CA ASN A 152 15.97 4.34 -1.94
C ASN A 152 16.79 5.52 -2.44
N PHE A 153 18.09 5.35 -2.67
CA PHE A 153 18.91 6.36 -3.32
C PHE A 153 18.38 6.76 -4.71
N LEU A 154 17.86 5.80 -5.47
CA LEU A 154 17.26 6.04 -6.79
C LEU A 154 15.81 6.52 -6.67
N ALA A 155 15.02 5.87 -5.86
CA ALA A 155 13.59 6.09 -5.73
C ALA A 155 13.26 7.37 -4.93
N ARG A 156 14.06 7.69 -3.90
CA ARG A 156 13.85 8.79 -2.94
C ARG A 156 12.39 8.86 -2.48
N PRO A 157 11.93 7.84 -1.77
CA PRO A 157 10.57 7.80 -1.27
C PRO A 157 10.37 8.85 -0.17
N ASP A 158 9.14 9.33 -0.04
CA ASP A 158 8.72 10.27 1.01
C ASP A 158 8.43 9.53 2.32
N PHE A 159 8.05 8.24 2.23
CA PHE A 159 7.84 7.37 3.38
C PHE A 159 8.36 5.95 3.14
N ILE A 160 8.62 5.24 4.23
CA ILE A 160 9.00 3.82 4.22
C ILE A 160 7.91 3.02 4.90
N ALA A 161 7.21 2.17 4.14
CA ALA A 161 6.27 1.21 4.68
C ALA A 161 7.01 -0.09 5.00
N TYR A 162 7.26 -0.33 6.29
CA TYR A 162 8.09 -1.45 6.74
C TYR A 162 7.28 -2.44 7.58
N ARG A 163 7.58 -3.74 7.40
CA ARG A 163 6.91 -4.79 8.16
C ARG A 163 7.16 -4.62 9.65
N PHE A 164 6.10 -4.50 10.44
CA PHE A 164 6.17 -4.19 11.88
C PHE A 164 7.06 -5.16 12.67
N SER A 165 6.94 -6.46 12.42
CA SER A 165 7.79 -7.48 13.07
C SER A 165 9.28 -7.38 12.75
N HIS A 166 9.66 -6.56 11.77
CA HIS A 166 11.05 -6.35 11.35
C HIS A 166 11.55 -4.91 11.57
N ARG A 167 10.83 -4.08 12.35
CA ARG A 167 11.04 -2.63 12.47
C ARG A 167 12.38 -2.22 13.09
N ASP A 168 13.03 -3.10 13.86
CA ASP A 168 14.29 -2.80 14.55
C ASP A 168 15.54 -2.71 13.64
N ARG A 169 15.33 -2.63 12.33
CA ARG A 169 16.43 -2.60 11.35
C ARG A 169 17.12 -1.23 11.30
N LEU A 170 18.46 -1.26 11.34
CA LEU A 170 19.28 -0.04 11.22
C LEU A 170 18.97 0.74 9.94
N ALA A 171 18.74 0.05 8.81
CA ALA A 171 18.43 0.69 7.54
C ALA A 171 17.14 1.52 7.60
N LEU A 172 16.10 1.04 8.29
CA LEU A 172 14.87 1.81 8.52
C LEU A 172 15.14 3.06 9.36
N ARG A 173 15.90 2.90 10.46
CA ARG A 173 16.27 4.03 11.33
C ARG A 173 17.05 5.09 10.55
N VAL A 174 18.03 4.70 9.76
CA VAL A 174 18.79 5.64 8.90
C VAL A 174 17.87 6.38 7.94
N CYS A 175 16.96 5.68 7.24
CA CYS A 175 16.03 6.34 6.31
C CYS A 175 15.10 7.33 7.01
N CYS A 176 14.60 6.99 8.19
CA CYS A 176 13.61 7.82 8.87
C CYS A 176 14.25 8.91 9.76
N ASP A 177 15.33 8.58 10.51
CA ASP A 177 15.91 9.51 11.46
C ASP A 177 16.87 10.50 10.79
N TRP A 178 17.61 10.07 9.76
CA TRP A 178 18.60 10.92 9.08
C TRP A 178 18.08 11.52 7.77
N PHE A 179 17.26 10.76 7.02
CA PHE A 179 16.71 11.25 5.76
C PHE A 179 15.25 11.71 5.86
N HIS A 180 14.68 11.69 7.08
CA HIS A 180 13.34 12.20 7.40
C HIS A 180 12.19 11.58 6.62
N ALA A 181 12.35 10.32 6.13
CA ALA A 181 11.25 9.60 5.54
C ALA A 181 10.21 9.24 6.63
N GLN A 182 8.93 9.47 6.37
CA GLN A 182 7.87 9.09 7.32
C GLN A 182 7.86 7.57 7.51
N ARG A 183 7.74 7.11 8.76
CA ARG A 183 7.52 5.69 9.08
C ARG A 183 6.08 5.30 8.83
N VAL A 184 5.90 4.16 8.17
CA VAL A 184 4.61 3.48 8.06
C VAL A 184 4.85 2.02 8.42
N TYR A 185 4.02 1.44 9.30
CA TYR A 185 4.14 0.02 9.69
C TYR A 185 2.97 -0.81 9.20
N TRP A 186 3.28 -1.99 8.65
CA TRP A 186 2.32 -2.98 8.16
C TRP A 186 2.75 -4.39 8.61
N THR A 187 1.88 -5.30 8.90
CA THR A 187 0.48 -5.11 9.19
C THR A 187 0.32 -5.26 10.70
N LEU A 188 -0.39 -4.33 11.32
CA LEU A 188 -0.65 -4.34 12.76
C LEU A 188 -1.90 -5.17 13.03
N HIS A 189 -1.83 -6.04 14.04
CA HIS A 189 -2.90 -6.99 14.35
C HIS A 189 -3.53 -6.78 15.73
N SER A 190 -3.03 -5.81 16.49
CA SER A 190 -3.57 -5.53 17.82
C SER A 190 -3.50 -4.04 18.19
N PRO A 191 -4.32 -3.61 19.18
CA PRO A 191 -4.24 -2.26 19.74
C PRO A 191 -2.86 -1.94 20.32
N GLU A 192 -2.16 -2.91 20.90
CA GLU A 192 -0.83 -2.76 21.51
C GLU A 192 0.23 -2.49 20.42
N GLU A 193 0.15 -3.18 19.28
CA GLU A 193 1.01 -2.91 18.13
C GLU A 193 0.75 -1.52 17.55
N LEU A 194 -0.52 -1.10 17.49
CA LEU A 194 -0.88 0.25 17.07
C LEU A 194 -0.36 1.31 18.04
N GLN A 195 -0.43 1.07 19.35
CA GLN A 195 0.15 1.97 20.34
C GLN A 195 1.66 2.08 20.18
N THR A 196 2.36 0.95 19.98
CA THR A 196 3.80 0.93 19.70
C THR A 196 4.14 1.74 18.43
N ALA A 197 3.35 1.60 17.37
CA ALA A 197 3.54 2.38 16.16
C ALA A 197 3.38 3.90 16.44
N HIS A 198 2.40 4.30 17.23
CA HIS A 198 2.22 5.70 17.65
C HIS A 198 3.40 6.22 18.48
N ASP A 199 3.88 5.44 19.44
CA ASP A 199 5.01 5.81 20.28
C ASP A 199 6.29 6.01 19.46
N GLU A 200 6.42 5.26 18.35
CA GLU A 200 7.51 5.39 17.36
C GLU A 200 7.20 6.42 16.26
N GLN A 201 6.13 7.21 16.39
CA GLN A 201 5.70 8.24 15.42
C GLN A 201 5.45 7.67 14.02
N ALA A 202 4.97 6.42 13.94
CA ALA A 202 4.66 5.75 12.70
C ALA A 202 3.15 5.76 12.41
N ILE A 203 2.79 5.81 11.13
CA ILE A 203 1.44 5.53 10.65
C ILE A 203 1.27 4.01 10.63
N GLY A 204 0.14 3.50 11.13
CA GLY A 204 -0.15 2.08 11.17
C GLY A 204 -1.15 1.64 10.10
N ILE A 205 -0.78 0.64 9.30
CA ILE A 205 -1.72 -0.13 8.47
C ILE A 205 -2.12 -1.36 9.28
N PHE A 206 -3.40 -1.48 9.58
CA PHE A 206 -3.92 -2.51 10.49
C PHE A 206 -5.02 -3.37 9.85
N GLU A 207 -5.18 -4.59 10.34
CA GLU A 207 -6.24 -5.50 9.92
C GLU A 207 -6.76 -6.34 11.11
N HIS A 208 -7.97 -6.90 10.93
CA HIS A 208 -8.63 -7.84 11.87
C HIS A 208 -9.04 -7.26 13.23
N PHE A 209 -8.84 -5.97 13.50
CA PHE A 209 -9.40 -5.28 14.65
C PHE A 209 -9.88 -3.87 14.26
N SER A 210 -10.65 -3.23 15.13
CA SER A 210 -11.08 -1.84 14.95
C SER A 210 -10.46 -1.02 16.07
N PRO A 211 -9.53 -0.11 15.77
CA PRO A 211 -9.07 0.86 16.76
C PRO A 211 -10.24 1.66 17.32
N ALA A 212 -10.17 2.06 18.59
CA ALA A 212 -11.15 3.01 19.12
C ALA A 212 -11.10 4.28 18.26
N ALA A 213 -12.26 4.76 17.80
CA ALA A 213 -12.34 6.00 17.03
C ALA A 213 -11.74 7.13 17.88
N ARG A 214 -10.61 7.68 17.48
CA ARG A 214 -10.14 8.96 18.04
C ARG A 214 -11.08 10.02 17.48
N HIS A 215 -11.88 10.65 18.33
CA HIS A 215 -12.60 11.84 17.93
C HIS A 215 -11.59 12.88 17.50
N LEU A 216 -11.75 13.44 16.30
CA LEU A 216 -10.92 14.53 15.75
C LEU A 216 -10.92 15.80 16.64
N SER A 217 -11.70 15.82 17.74
CA SER A 217 -11.78 16.87 18.73
C SER A 217 -10.52 17.02 19.61
N ASP A 218 -9.67 15.98 19.74
CA ASP A 218 -8.56 16.04 20.67
C ASP A 218 -7.33 16.80 20.11
N ASN A 219 -7.18 16.84 18.78
CA ASN A 219 -6.07 17.59 18.15
C ASN A 219 -6.29 19.11 18.10
N GLN A 220 -7.53 19.60 18.20
CA GLN A 220 -7.80 21.05 18.21
C GLN A 220 -7.57 21.69 19.60
N GLN A 221 -7.56 20.90 20.66
CA GLN A 221 -7.28 21.42 22.01
C GLN A 221 -5.78 21.53 22.31
N GLU A 222 -4.93 20.70 21.71
CA GLU A 222 -3.47 20.80 21.88
C GLU A 222 -2.84 21.95 21.07
N GLU A 223 -3.42 22.33 19.92
CA GLU A 223 -2.93 23.51 19.16
C GLU A 223 -3.34 24.86 19.77
N GLN A 224 -4.37 24.89 20.64
CA GLN A 224 -4.77 26.13 21.34
C GLN A 224 -4.01 26.38 22.65
N LEU A 225 -3.18 25.43 23.09
CA LEU A 225 -2.37 25.52 24.31
C LEU A 225 -0.87 25.71 24.02
N ARG A 226 -0.49 25.97 22.79
CA ARG A 226 0.88 26.36 22.36
C ARG A 226 0.84 27.72 21.69
#